data_a93327301f74d248ff9f4a6fc3d83f6f
#
_entry.id   a93327301f74d248ff9f4a6fc3d83f6f
#
_cell.length_a   1.000
_cell.length_b   1.000
_cell.length_c   1.000
_cell.angle_alpha   90.00
_cell.angle_beta   90.00
_cell.angle_gamma   90.00
#
_symmetry.space_group_name_H-M   'P 1'
#
loop_
_entity.id
_entity.type
_entity.pdbx_description
1 polymer ?
#
loop_
_entity_poly.entity_id
_entity_poly.type
_entity_poly.pdbx_seq_one_letter_code
_entity_poly.pdbx_strand_id
1 'polypeptide(L)'
;MPFGQYDPLGQVYQCFWKNDIHAVVLLVPDAECWVYAGQDLRARYQRDGLTVVHLPMKDYRGAGYPKLRAAVDETLRLAREGNNIVMHCHAGLGRTGLFAACLAIRQLGLSGDDAIEWIRDLVPGSVESDEQEKVIREFALEDSGT
;
A
#
# COMPACT_ATOMS: atom_id res chain seq x y z
N MET A 1 4.84 9.98 0.51
CA MET A 1 3.72 10.45 1.38
C MET A 1 3.41 11.89 1.02
N PRO A 2 2.17 12.18 0.65
CA PRO A 2 1.72 13.57 0.45
C PRO A 2 2.01 14.43 1.68
N PHE A 3 2.42 15.66 1.46
CA PHE A 3 2.80 16.62 2.51
C PHE A 3 3.99 16.20 3.41
N GLY A 4 4.65 15.11 3.09
CA GLY A 4 5.88 14.71 3.77
C GLY A 4 7.10 15.50 3.33
N GLN A 5 8.27 15.13 3.83
CA GLN A 5 9.52 15.86 3.55
C GLN A 5 9.88 15.95 2.05
N TYR A 6 9.45 14.98 1.23
CA TYR A 6 9.70 14.96 -0.21
C TYR A 6 8.57 15.61 -1.03
N ASP A 7 7.49 16.01 -0.38
CA ASP A 7 6.33 16.63 -1.01
C ASP A 7 5.68 17.68 -0.09
N PRO A 8 6.45 18.67 0.41
CA PRO A 8 5.95 19.59 1.42
C PRO A 8 4.76 20.45 0.96
N LEU A 9 4.60 20.65 -0.33
CA LEU A 9 3.51 21.44 -0.92
C LEU A 9 2.29 20.61 -1.31
N GLY A 10 2.32 19.30 -1.11
CA GLY A 10 1.20 18.41 -1.43
C GLY A 10 0.92 18.25 -2.92
N GLN A 11 1.94 18.32 -3.76
CA GLN A 11 1.80 18.12 -5.21
C GLN A 11 1.34 16.69 -5.54
N VAL A 12 1.79 15.70 -4.78
CA VAL A 12 1.32 14.31 -4.91
C VAL A 12 -0.18 14.23 -4.65
N TYR A 13 -0.69 14.95 -3.64
CA TYR A 13 -2.12 14.99 -3.35
C TYR A 13 -2.92 15.65 -4.48
N GLN A 14 -2.37 16.67 -5.11
CA GLN A 14 -2.98 17.27 -6.31
C GLN A 14 -3.06 16.27 -7.47
N CYS A 15 -2.07 15.38 -7.60
CA CYS A 15 -2.08 14.33 -8.61
C CYS A 15 -3.21 13.32 -8.41
N PHE A 16 -3.69 13.10 -7.18
CA PHE A 16 -4.85 12.25 -6.94
C PHE A 16 -6.07 12.77 -7.71
N TRP A 17 -6.34 14.05 -7.67
CA TRP A 17 -7.48 14.66 -8.36
C TRP A 17 -7.29 14.68 -9.87
N LYS A 18 -6.09 14.93 -10.35
CA LYS A 18 -5.77 14.90 -11.78
C LYS A 18 -5.90 13.50 -12.41
N ASN A 19 -5.79 12.45 -11.60
CA ASN A 19 -5.87 11.05 -12.04
C ASN A 19 -7.18 10.38 -11.60
N ASP A 20 -8.19 11.13 -11.21
CA ASP A 20 -9.49 10.62 -10.79
C ASP A 20 -9.38 9.50 -9.74
N ILE A 21 -8.56 9.71 -8.71
CA ILE A 21 -8.40 8.74 -7.63
C ILE A 21 -9.66 8.76 -6.75
N HIS A 22 -10.21 7.59 -6.47
CA HIS A 22 -11.41 7.39 -5.67
C HIS A 22 -11.11 6.76 -4.30
N ALA A 23 -10.03 6.01 -4.20
CA ALA A 23 -9.65 5.30 -2.99
C ALA A 23 -8.14 5.37 -2.74
N VAL A 24 -7.77 5.37 -1.46
CA VAL A 24 -6.37 5.38 -1.01
C VAL A 24 -6.14 4.18 -0.10
N VAL A 25 -5.11 3.41 -0.41
CA VAL A 25 -4.56 2.42 0.52
C VAL A 25 -3.46 3.11 1.32
N LEU A 26 -3.73 3.35 2.59
CA LEU A 26 -2.83 4.03 3.53
C LEU A 26 -2.13 2.98 4.40
N LEU A 27 -0.82 2.83 4.20
CA LEU A 27 -0.02 1.76 4.80
C LEU A 27 0.80 2.20 6.01
N VAL A 28 0.61 3.42 6.48
CA VAL A 28 1.32 3.96 7.64
C VAL A 28 0.38 4.15 8.82
N PRO A 29 0.90 4.00 10.06
CA PRO A 29 0.15 4.40 11.25
C PRO A 29 -0.19 5.89 11.25
N ASP A 30 -1.31 6.25 11.87
CA ASP A 30 -1.72 7.66 12.00
C ASP A 30 -0.63 8.52 12.65
N ALA A 31 0.10 7.97 13.61
CA ALA A 31 1.22 8.67 14.25
C ALA A 31 2.33 9.08 13.27
N GLU A 32 2.64 8.24 12.27
CA GLU A 32 3.60 8.60 11.23
C GLU A 32 3.08 9.74 10.34
N CYS A 33 1.78 9.78 10.06
CA CYS A 33 1.17 10.90 9.32
C CYS A 33 1.37 12.22 10.05
N TRP A 34 1.17 12.24 11.36
CA TRP A 34 1.42 13.44 12.17
C TRP A 34 2.89 13.84 12.20
N VAL A 35 3.80 12.86 12.34
CA VAL A 35 5.25 13.14 12.40
C VAL A 35 5.77 13.71 11.08
N TYR A 36 5.40 13.10 9.95
CA TYR A 36 6.01 13.42 8.65
C TYR A 36 5.19 14.35 7.78
N ALA A 37 3.87 14.35 7.89
CA ALA A 37 2.99 15.22 7.11
C ALA A 37 2.35 16.33 7.94
N GLY A 38 2.50 16.31 9.25
CA GLY A 38 1.96 17.33 10.15
C GLY A 38 0.44 17.34 10.22
N GLN A 39 -0.24 16.26 9.83
CA GLN A 39 -1.70 16.18 9.81
C GLN A 39 -2.17 14.73 9.82
N ASP A 40 -3.46 14.55 10.15
CA ASP A 40 -4.16 13.27 10.02
C ASP A 40 -4.59 13.05 8.56
N LEU A 41 -3.76 12.34 7.79
CA LEU A 41 -4.02 12.07 6.38
C LEU A 41 -5.26 11.20 6.19
N ARG A 42 -5.50 10.23 7.05
CA ARG A 42 -6.67 9.36 6.97
C ARG A 42 -7.96 10.17 7.07
N ALA A 43 -8.06 11.02 8.07
CA ALA A 43 -9.22 11.89 8.26
C ALA A 43 -9.37 12.89 7.09
N ARG A 44 -8.28 13.43 6.60
CA ARG A 44 -8.29 14.32 5.44
C ARG A 44 -8.83 13.64 4.19
N TYR A 45 -8.34 12.45 3.87
CA TYR A 45 -8.82 11.70 2.71
C TYR A 45 -10.32 11.41 2.80
N GLN A 46 -10.79 10.95 3.96
CA GLN A 46 -12.22 10.69 4.21
C GLN A 46 -13.07 11.94 4.07
N ARG A 47 -12.64 13.05 4.67
CA ARG A 47 -13.34 14.34 4.56
C ARG A 47 -13.45 14.83 3.12
N ASP A 48 -12.41 14.58 2.31
CA ASP A 48 -12.38 15.00 0.91
C ASP A 48 -13.09 14.00 -0.03
N GLY A 49 -13.77 13.00 0.52
CA GLY A 49 -14.60 12.04 -0.23
C GLY A 49 -13.89 10.80 -0.75
N LEU A 50 -12.64 10.56 -0.34
CA LEU A 50 -11.91 9.36 -0.71
C LEU A 50 -12.25 8.18 0.21
N THR A 51 -12.40 7.01 -0.36
CA THR A 51 -12.46 5.75 0.41
C THR A 51 -11.04 5.41 0.88
N VAL A 52 -10.89 5.05 2.16
CA VAL A 52 -9.58 4.72 2.72
C VAL A 52 -9.55 3.25 3.15
N VAL A 53 -8.61 2.51 2.60
CA VAL A 53 -8.20 1.19 3.11
C VAL A 53 -6.98 1.43 3.99
N HIS A 54 -7.13 1.33 5.31
CA HIS A 54 -6.07 1.59 6.26
C HIS A 54 -5.47 0.29 6.78
N LEU A 55 -4.20 0.06 6.44
CA LEU A 55 -3.40 -1.05 6.95
C LEU A 55 -2.11 -0.50 7.57
N PRO A 56 -2.14 -0.10 8.84
CA PRO A 56 -0.94 0.45 9.48
C PRO A 56 0.14 -0.61 9.62
N MET A 57 1.27 -0.37 9.00
CA MET A 57 2.48 -1.19 9.10
C MET A 57 3.62 -0.35 9.65
N LYS A 58 4.43 -0.92 10.55
CA LYS A 58 5.68 -0.31 10.97
C LYS A 58 6.69 -0.35 9.83
N ASP A 59 7.57 0.65 9.77
CA ASP A 59 8.58 0.73 8.74
C ASP A 59 9.48 -0.52 8.72
N TYR A 60 9.89 -0.95 7.52
CA TYR A 60 10.66 -2.18 7.25
C TYR A 60 10.00 -3.49 7.71
N ARG A 61 8.75 -3.45 8.17
CA ARG A 61 7.99 -4.62 8.63
C ARG A 61 6.73 -4.81 7.80
N GLY A 62 6.05 -5.92 8.04
CA GLY A 62 4.75 -6.21 7.47
C GLY A 62 3.61 -6.03 8.47
N ALA A 63 2.45 -6.46 8.07
CA ALA A 63 1.27 -6.59 8.90
C ALA A 63 0.98 -8.07 9.19
N GLY A 64 0.19 -8.34 10.22
CA GLY A 64 -0.31 -9.69 10.45
C GLY A 64 -1.14 -10.19 9.27
N TYR A 65 -0.99 -11.45 8.93
CA TYR A 65 -1.61 -12.08 7.75
C TYR A 65 -3.13 -11.82 7.62
N PRO A 66 -3.98 -11.98 8.66
CA PRO A 66 -5.41 -11.75 8.51
C PRO A 66 -5.76 -10.30 8.12
N LYS A 67 -5.05 -9.32 8.67
CA LYS A 67 -5.25 -7.89 8.34
C LYS A 67 -4.75 -7.57 6.94
N LEU A 68 -3.60 -8.11 6.56
CA LEU A 68 -3.04 -7.94 5.22
C LEU A 68 -3.99 -8.53 4.17
N ARG A 69 -4.47 -9.75 4.38
CA ARG A 69 -5.45 -10.40 3.50
C ARG A 69 -6.72 -9.58 3.34
N ALA A 70 -7.30 -9.12 4.44
CA ALA A 70 -8.51 -8.30 4.41
C ALA A 70 -8.31 -7.00 3.62
N ALA A 71 -7.17 -6.33 3.79
CA ALA A 71 -6.86 -5.11 3.05
C ALA A 71 -6.64 -5.37 1.55
N VAL A 72 -5.98 -6.47 1.19
CA VAL A 72 -5.79 -6.92 -0.20
C VAL A 72 -7.14 -7.21 -0.84
N ASP A 73 -8.00 -7.99 -0.17
CA ASP A 73 -9.33 -8.34 -0.69
C ASP A 73 -10.20 -7.10 -0.90
N GLU A 74 -10.20 -6.17 0.05
CA GLU A 74 -10.95 -4.92 -0.06
C GLU A 74 -10.44 -4.03 -1.19
N THR A 75 -9.12 -3.92 -1.35
CA THR A 75 -8.52 -3.17 -2.45
C THR A 75 -8.91 -3.73 -3.81
N LEU A 76 -8.85 -5.06 -3.97
CA LEU A 76 -9.27 -5.72 -5.21
C LEU A 76 -10.77 -5.58 -5.46
N ARG A 77 -11.59 -5.62 -4.41
CA ARG A 77 -13.04 -5.38 -4.52
C ARG A 77 -13.30 -3.97 -5.08
N LEU A 78 -12.68 -2.96 -4.48
CA LEU A 78 -12.82 -1.57 -4.95
C LEU A 78 -12.34 -1.41 -6.40
N ALA A 79 -11.24 -2.04 -6.78
CA ALA A 79 -10.74 -1.99 -8.15
C ALA A 79 -11.74 -2.61 -9.15
N ARG A 80 -12.34 -3.76 -8.80
CA ARG A 80 -13.36 -4.41 -9.65
C ARG A 80 -14.63 -3.57 -9.79
N GLU A 81 -14.93 -2.72 -8.84
CA GLU A 81 -16.05 -1.76 -8.91
C GLU A 81 -15.72 -0.50 -9.73
N GLY A 82 -14.55 -0.43 -10.34
CA GLY A 82 -14.14 0.65 -11.22
C GLY A 82 -13.46 1.83 -10.52
N ASN A 83 -13.06 1.68 -9.26
CA ASN A 83 -12.33 2.72 -8.56
C ASN A 83 -10.87 2.80 -9.01
N ASN A 84 -10.38 4.00 -9.25
CA ASN A 84 -8.96 4.26 -9.37
C ASN A 84 -8.37 4.38 -7.97
N ILE A 85 -7.31 3.63 -7.71
CA ILE A 85 -6.74 3.46 -6.37
C ILE A 85 -5.28 3.88 -6.37
N VAL A 86 -4.90 4.67 -5.39
CA VAL A 86 -3.50 4.94 -5.07
C VAL A 86 -3.15 4.26 -3.76
N MET A 87 -1.95 3.74 -3.66
CA MET A 87 -1.41 3.21 -2.41
C MET A 87 -0.12 3.93 -2.06
N HIS A 88 0.06 4.23 -0.78
CA HIS A 88 1.29 4.85 -0.32
C HIS A 88 1.65 4.47 1.12
N CYS A 89 2.93 4.56 1.40
CA CYS A 89 3.51 4.58 2.75
C CYS A 89 4.26 5.90 2.96
N HIS A 90 5.45 5.88 3.56
CA HIS A 90 6.27 7.09 3.68
C HIS A 90 7.09 7.33 2.41
N ALA A 91 8.07 6.46 2.11
CA ALA A 91 8.95 6.59 0.95
C ALA A 91 8.40 5.94 -0.33
N GLY A 92 7.49 4.98 -0.22
CA GLY A 92 6.83 4.33 -1.35
C GLY A 92 7.52 3.08 -1.88
N LEU A 93 8.55 2.56 -1.21
CA LEU A 93 9.34 1.42 -1.66
C LEU A 93 9.09 0.13 -0.86
N GLY A 94 9.21 0.18 0.46
CA GLY A 94 9.14 -1.01 1.31
C GLY A 94 7.72 -1.53 1.51
N ARG A 95 6.95 -0.85 2.32
CA ARG A 95 5.57 -1.25 2.69
C ARG A 95 4.64 -1.23 1.48
N THR A 96 4.77 -0.24 0.61
CA THR A 96 4.00 -0.18 -0.64
C THR A 96 4.38 -1.32 -1.57
N GLY A 97 5.66 -1.63 -1.69
CA GLY A 97 6.14 -2.75 -2.49
C GLY A 97 5.63 -4.10 -1.98
N LEU A 98 5.65 -4.31 -0.66
CA LEU A 98 5.08 -5.50 -0.02
C LEU A 98 3.59 -5.65 -0.37
N PHE A 99 2.81 -4.59 -0.19
CA PHE A 99 1.37 -4.63 -0.45
C PHE A 99 1.07 -4.89 -1.93
N ALA A 100 1.81 -4.23 -2.84
CA ALA A 100 1.68 -4.44 -4.29
C ALA A 100 2.01 -5.88 -4.70
N ALA A 101 3.05 -6.48 -4.11
CA ALA A 101 3.39 -7.89 -4.34
C ALA A 101 2.25 -8.81 -3.90
N CYS A 102 1.64 -8.56 -2.74
CA CYS A 102 0.49 -9.34 -2.26
C CYS A 102 -0.74 -9.19 -3.19
N LEU A 103 -0.98 -8.01 -3.73
CA LEU A 103 -2.02 -7.81 -4.77
C LEU A 103 -1.73 -8.65 -6.01
N ALA A 104 -0.47 -8.68 -6.46
CA ALA A 104 -0.06 -9.46 -7.63
C ALA A 104 -0.21 -10.97 -7.40
N ILE A 105 0.16 -11.47 -6.22
CA ILE A 105 -0.07 -12.87 -5.83
C ILE A 105 -1.56 -13.20 -5.97
N ARG A 106 -2.41 -12.39 -5.36
CA ARG A 106 -3.86 -12.64 -5.30
C ARG A 106 -4.53 -12.52 -6.67
N GLN A 107 -4.13 -11.54 -7.48
CA GLN A 107 -4.78 -11.23 -8.75
C GLN A 107 -4.17 -12.00 -9.93
N LEU A 108 -2.87 -12.23 -9.92
CA LEU A 108 -2.13 -12.83 -11.03
C LEU A 108 -1.70 -14.28 -10.76
N GLY A 109 -1.87 -14.76 -9.51
CA GLY A 109 -1.47 -16.11 -9.13
C GLY A 109 0.04 -16.32 -9.07
N LEU A 110 0.82 -15.27 -8.80
CA LEU A 110 2.27 -15.36 -8.74
C LEU A 110 2.73 -16.08 -7.45
N SER A 111 3.89 -16.73 -7.53
CA SER A 111 4.60 -17.16 -6.32
C SER A 111 5.10 -15.92 -5.53
N GLY A 112 5.52 -16.14 -4.28
CA GLY A 112 6.10 -15.04 -3.49
C GLY A 112 7.34 -14.44 -4.13
N ASP A 113 8.24 -15.28 -4.64
CA ASP A 113 9.47 -14.81 -5.30
C ASP A 113 9.17 -14.08 -6.62
N ASP A 114 8.29 -14.63 -7.45
CA ASP A 114 7.90 -13.97 -8.71
C ASP A 114 7.22 -12.61 -8.44
N ALA A 115 6.43 -12.49 -7.40
CA ALA A 115 5.78 -11.23 -7.03
C ALA A 115 6.80 -10.17 -6.55
N ILE A 116 7.84 -10.59 -5.82
CA ILE A 116 8.94 -9.72 -5.42
C ILE A 116 9.71 -9.23 -6.65
N GLU A 117 10.06 -10.12 -7.56
CA GLU A 117 10.71 -9.73 -8.82
C GLU A 117 9.83 -8.80 -9.65
N TRP A 118 8.56 -9.14 -9.81
CA TRP A 118 7.58 -8.34 -10.56
C TRP A 118 7.51 -6.89 -10.06
N ILE A 119 7.40 -6.68 -8.75
CA ILE A 119 7.32 -5.32 -8.22
C ILE A 119 8.66 -4.58 -8.32
N ARG A 120 9.79 -5.27 -8.19
CA ARG A 120 11.12 -4.68 -8.34
C ARG A 120 11.43 -4.27 -9.78
N ASP A 121 10.88 -4.98 -10.76
CA ASP A 121 10.98 -4.61 -12.17
C ASP A 121 10.16 -3.34 -12.47
N LEU A 122 8.99 -3.19 -11.84
CA LEU A 122 8.14 -2.01 -12.00
C LEU A 122 8.67 -0.80 -11.21
N VAL A 123 9.10 -1.02 -9.99
CA VAL A 123 9.59 0.03 -9.08
C VAL A 123 10.89 -0.48 -8.43
N PRO A 124 12.04 -0.16 -9.02
CA PRO A 124 13.34 -0.57 -8.47
C PRO A 124 13.52 -0.14 -7.01
N GLY A 125 14.05 -1.02 -6.19
CA GLY A 125 14.22 -0.80 -4.74
C GLY A 125 13.01 -1.16 -3.90
N SER A 126 11.92 -1.63 -4.49
CA SER A 126 10.75 -2.12 -3.74
C SER A 126 11.08 -3.33 -2.89
N VAL A 127 10.38 -3.45 -1.76
CA VAL A 127 10.59 -4.50 -0.75
C VAL A 127 12.01 -4.39 -0.16
N GLU A 128 12.11 -3.59 0.90
CA GLU A 128 13.40 -3.09 1.41
C GLU A 128 14.03 -3.98 2.49
N SER A 129 13.32 -4.98 3.01
CA SER A 129 13.82 -5.82 4.09
C SER A 129 13.52 -7.30 3.89
N ASP A 130 14.38 -8.14 4.48
CA ASP A 130 14.17 -9.60 4.50
C ASP A 130 12.86 -9.98 5.21
N GLU A 131 12.45 -9.20 6.21
CA GLU A 131 11.18 -9.40 6.91
C GLU A 131 10.00 -9.17 5.98
N GLN A 132 10.06 -8.12 5.15
CA GLN A 132 9.03 -7.87 4.13
C GLN A 132 8.98 -8.99 3.08
N GLU A 133 10.12 -9.47 2.61
CA GLU A 133 10.17 -10.62 1.69
C GLU A 133 9.55 -11.88 2.32
N LYS A 134 9.87 -12.13 3.59
CA LYS A 134 9.29 -13.25 4.33
C LYS A 134 7.77 -13.17 4.38
N VAL A 135 7.22 -12.00 4.72
CA VAL A 135 5.76 -11.78 4.76
C VAL A 135 5.12 -12.06 3.40
N ILE A 136 5.73 -11.62 2.31
CA ILE A 136 5.23 -11.87 0.94
C ILE A 136 5.20 -13.37 0.63
N ARG A 137 6.29 -14.10 0.95
CA ARG A 137 6.35 -15.55 0.73
C ARG A 137 5.32 -16.30 1.57
N GLU A 138 5.16 -15.93 2.84
CA GLU A 138 4.14 -16.51 3.73
C GLU A 138 2.73 -16.21 3.21
N PHE A 139 2.47 -15.00 2.75
CA PHE A 139 1.19 -14.65 2.14
C PHE A 139 0.86 -15.54 0.94
N ALA A 140 1.83 -15.79 0.06
CA ALA A 140 1.65 -16.65 -1.10
C ALA A 140 1.33 -18.10 -0.73
N LEU A 141 1.99 -18.65 0.31
CA LEU A 141 1.74 -20.01 0.79
C LEU A 141 0.33 -20.15 1.38
N GLU A 142 -0.08 -19.20 2.20
CA GLU A 142 -1.41 -19.19 2.81
C GLU A 142 -2.52 -18.98 1.76
N ASP A 143 -2.27 -18.17 0.77
CA ASP A 143 -3.22 -17.91 -0.33
C ASP A 143 -3.40 -19.14 -1.23
N SER A 144 -2.33 -19.91 -1.46
CA SER A 144 -2.37 -21.15 -2.24
C SER A 144 -3.07 -22.30 -1.52
N GLY A 145 -3.18 -22.25 -0.19
CA GLY A 145 -3.86 -23.25 0.65
C GLY A 145 -5.38 -23.08 0.74
N THR A 146 -5.89 -22.03 0.18
CA THR A 146 -7.33 -21.71 0.11
C THR A 146 -7.84 -21.80 -1.32
#